data_7544ce6506f8adba31e948a2e1857979
#
_entry.id   7544ce6506f8adba31e948a2e1857979
#
_cell.length_a   1.000
_cell.length_b   1.000
_cell.length_c   1.000
_cell.angle_alpha   90.00
_cell.angle_beta   90.00
_cell.angle_gamma   90.00
#
_symmetry.space_group_name_H-M   'P 1'
#
loop_
_entity.id
_entity.type
_entity.pdbx_description
1 polymer ?
#
loop_
_entity_poly.entity_id
_entity_poly.type
_entity_poly.pdbx_seq_one_letter_code
_entity_poly.pdbx_strand_id
1 'polypeptide(L)'
;MQKDIVTLKYLHILMYFDGKFTMDKETQIPKKARIADIARLADVGTATVDRVLNGRARVRAATRQRVVQAKTAIENGTNVVTRNKPWRLKVFLPGKAGPSTEYLAQCFQEFGARGNAIIECVFTTKMEPASLARKLRACEGQGIDAVALQALEDQRVHDAVDHLKMRKIPCLSLISSLANSSVLGFVGTDSRAAGRTAGLLIGRLCQSSGLVVIISGGQFYRSHENREMGFRAVVRKEFPHLDLADTISGQDDIE
;
A
#
# COMPACT_ATOMS: atom_id res chain seq x y z
N MET A 1 15.77 -23.14 -3.64
CA MET A 1 15.46 -22.31 -4.83
C MET A 1 14.10 -21.61 -4.77
N GLN A 2 13.20 -21.95 -3.82
CA GLN A 2 11.84 -21.37 -3.74
C GLN A 2 11.73 -20.13 -2.83
N LYS A 3 12.75 -19.84 -2.02
CA LYS A 3 12.76 -18.66 -1.13
C LYS A 3 13.08 -17.34 -1.87
N ASP A 4 13.81 -17.39 -2.97
CA ASP A 4 14.28 -16.18 -3.66
C ASP A 4 13.20 -15.55 -4.57
N ILE A 5 12.26 -16.34 -5.09
CA ILE A 5 11.18 -15.86 -5.96
C ILE A 5 10.12 -15.07 -5.15
N VAL A 6 9.86 -15.46 -3.91
CA VAL A 6 8.93 -14.77 -3.01
C VAL A 6 9.49 -13.43 -2.56
N THR A 7 10.79 -13.36 -2.27
CA THR A 7 11.48 -12.13 -1.84
C THR A 7 11.47 -11.05 -2.92
N LEU A 8 11.63 -11.41 -4.20
CA LEU A 8 11.62 -10.47 -5.32
C LEU A 8 10.23 -9.83 -5.56
N LYS A 9 9.13 -10.57 -5.37
CA LYS A 9 7.77 -10.02 -5.56
C LYS A 9 7.41 -8.96 -4.52
N TYR A 10 7.82 -9.13 -3.28
CA TYR A 10 7.52 -8.20 -2.20
C TYR A 10 8.51 -7.02 -2.14
N LEU A 11 9.74 -7.22 -2.55
CA LEU A 11 10.71 -6.12 -2.68
C LEU A 11 10.24 -5.08 -3.73
N HIS A 12 9.56 -5.51 -4.80
CA HIS A 12 9.00 -4.61 -5.81
C HIS A 12 7.86 -3.73 -5.26
N ILE A 13 7.05 -4.25 -4.35
CA ILE A 13 5.98 -3.47 -3.68
C ILE A 13 6.60 -2.47 -2.69
N LEU A 14 7.66 -2.84 -1.99
CA LEU A 14 8.38 -1.96 -1.07
C LEU A 14 9.21 -0.88 -1.79
N MET A 15 9.75 -1.16 -2.97
CA MET A 15 10.47 -0.17 -3.78
C MET A 15 9.55 0.92 -4.36
N TYR A 16 8.25 0.67 -4.52
CA TYR A 16 7.28 1.71 -4.89
C TYR A 16 6.96 2.67 -3.74
N PHE A 17 7.23 2.29 -2.49
CA PHE A 17 7.10 3.17 -1.32
C PHE A 17 8.32 4.07 -1.11
N ASP A 18 9.44 3.81 -1.77
CA ASP A 18 10.65 4.62 -1.67
C ASP A 18 10.60 5.82 -2.64
N GLY A 19 9.49 6.54 -2.63
CA GLY A 19 9.42 7.93 -3.09
C GLY A 19 9.31 8.16 -4.59
N LYS A 20 8.81 7.23 -5.38
CA LYS A 20 8.45 7.49 -6.80
C LYS A 20 6.97 7.35 -7.08
N PHE A 21 6.16 8.14 -6.38
CA PHE A 21 4.88 8.55 -6.92
C PHE A 21 5.19 9.62 -7.99
N THR A 22 5.41 9.20 -9.22
CA THR A 22 5.47 10.13 -10.34
C THR A 22 4.06 10.50 -10.75
N MET A 23 3.49 11.49 -10.08
CA MET A 23 2.61 12.42 -10.75
C MET A 23 3.48 13.19 -11.74
N ASP A 24 2.97 13.40 -12.94
CA ASP A 24 3.58 14.06 -14.10
C ASP A 24 4.87 14.83 -13.83
N LYS A 25 5.94 14.39 -14.49
CA LYS A 25 7.20 15.12 -14.54
C LYS A 25 7.05 16.40 -15.37
N GLU A 26 6.57 17.44 -14.77
CA GLU A 26 7.18 18.72 -15.04
C GLU A 26 8.59 18.67 -14.45
N THR A 27 9.58 18.81 -15.30
CA THR A 27 11.00 18.75 -15.00
C THR A 27 11.35 19.83 -13.97
N GLN A 28 11.22 19.52 -12.67
CA GLN A 28 11.69 20.45 -11.65
C GLN A 28 13.21 20.29 -11.53
N ILE A 29 13.93 21.29 -11.98
CA ILE A 29 15.35 21.50 -11.71
C ILE A 29 15.56 21.40 -10.18
N PRO A 30 16.50 20.56 -9.68
CA PRO A 30 16.72 20.39 -8.25
C PRO A 30 17.03 21.75 -7.61
N LYS A 31 16.15 22.24 -6.77
CA LYS A 31 16.34 23.51 -6.04
C LYS A 31 17.39 23.27 -4.95
N LYS A 32 18.49 23.98 -5.02
CA LYS A 32 19.50 23.98 -3.95
C LYS A 32 18.82 24.37 -2.63
N ALA A 33 18.87 23.49 -1.65
CA ALA A 33 18.21 23.67 -0.36
C ALA A 33 18.82 24.87 0.38
N ARG A 34 17.99 25.88 0.69
CA ARG A 34 18.43 27.06 1.45
C ARG A 34 18.42 26.75 2.96
N ILE A 35 19.37 27.28 3.70
CA ILE A 35 19.47 27.09 5.16
C ILE A 35 18.15 27.43 5.88
N ALA A 36 17.47 28.50 5.46
CA ALA A 36 16.20 28.91 6.05
C ALA A 36 15.06 27.89 5.79
N ASP A 37 15.03 27.28 4.61
CA ASP A 37 14.02 26.26 4.27
C ASP A 37 14.29 24.95 5.02
N ILE A 38 15.56 24.56 5.13
CA ILE A 38 15.97 23.40 5.94
C ILE A 38 15.62 23.65 7.42
N ALA A 39 15.90 24.84 7.94
CA ALA A 39 15.60 25.20 9.33
C ALA A 39 14.11 25.10 9.64
N ARG A 40 13.28 25.66 8.77
CA ARG A 40 11.82 25.59 8.87
C ARG A 40 11.32 24.14 8.78
N LEU A 41 11.81 23.36 7.83
CA LEU A 41 11.38 21.98 7.62
C LEU A 41 11.85 21.06 8.75
N ALA A 42 13.07 21.26 9.28
CA ALA A 42 13.62 20.47 10.38
C ALA A 42 13.16 20.97 11.78
N ASP A 43 12.37 22.03 11.84
CA ASP A 43 11.94 22.69 13.10
C ASP A 43 13.13 22.96 14.05
N VAL A 44 14.12 23.68 13.52
CA VAL A 44 15.33 24.08 14.25
C VAL A 44 15.78 25.48 13.82
N GLY A 45 16.60 26.13 14.63
CA GLY A 45 17.19 27.42 14.24
C GLY A 45 18.22 27.26 13.09
N THR A 46 18.36 28.32 12.26
CA THR A 46 19.32 28.37 11.16
C THR A 46 20.77 28.09 11.59
N ALA A 47 21.16 28.56 12.80
CA ALA A 47 22.45 28.28 13.41
C ALA A 47 22.68 26.78 13.67
N THR A 48 21.61 26.01 13.97
CA THR A 48 21.68 24.57 14.15
C THR A 48 21.88 23.86 12.81
N VAL A 49 21.18 24.33 11.77
CA VAL A 49 21.37 23.82 10.39
C VAL A 49 22.82 24.04 9.94
N ASP A 50 23.35 25.25 10.13
CA ASP A 50 24.74 25.58 9.77
C ASP A 50 25.74 24.65 10.48
N ARG A 51 25.56 24.43 11.79
CA ARG A 51 26.41 23.49 12.54
C ARG A 51 26.37 22.07 12.03
N VAL A 52 25.17 21.58 11.63
CA VAL A 52 25.00 20.22 11.10
C VAL A 52 25.64 20.09 9.74
N LEU A 53 25.40 21.06 8.83
CA LEU A 53 25.92 21.01 7.47
C LEU A 53 27.45 21.16 7.43
N ASN A 54 28.01 21.91 8.34
CA ASN A 54 29.46 22.12 8.47
C ASN A 54 30.15 21.11 9.43
N GLY A 55 29.48 20.04 9.84
CA GLY A 55 30.05 18.98 10.65
C GLY A 55 30.47 19.40 12.07
N ARG A 56 30.03 20.57 12.57
CA ARG A 56 30.43 21.08 13.87
C ARG A 56 29.83 20.24 15.03
N ALA A 57 30.62 20.05 16.09
CA ALA A 57 30.25 19.28 17.27
C ALA A 57 29.09 19.93 18.06
N ARG A 58 28.48 19.15 18.99
CA ARG A 58 27.42 19.54 19.94
C ARG A 58 26.01 19.67 19.36
N VAL A 59 25.67 18.89 18.32
CA VAL A 59 24.27 18.72 17.89
C VAL A 59 23.86 17.27 18.17
N ARG A 60 22.71 17.08 18.84
CA ARG A 60 22.17 15.75 19.17
C ARG A 60 21.93 14.95 17.88
N ALA A 61 22.18 13.62 17.93
CA ALA A 61 22.05 12.75 16.77
C ALA A 61 20.68 12.86 16.09
N ALA A 62 19.60 12.85 16.86
CA ALA A 62 18.23 13.03 16.34
C ALA A 62 18.02 14.36 15.61
N THR A 63 18.60 15.47 16.11
CA THR A 63 18.52 16.77 15.47
C THR A 63 19.33 16.80 14.17
N ARG A 64 20.52 16.18 14.16
CA ARG A 64 21.34 16.03 12.96
C ARG A 64 20.60 15.26 11.87
N GLN A 65 19.96 14.16 12.24
CA GLN A 65 19.19 13.33 11.31
C GLN A 65 18.02 14.11 10.70
N ARG A 66 17.26 14.90 11.47
CA ARG A 66 16.17 15.75 10.97
C ARG A 66 16.66 16.78 9.94
N VAL A 67 17.78 17.44 10.23
CA VAL A 67 18.37 18.43 9.31
C VAL A 67 18.81 17.79 8.00
N VAL A 68 19.45 16.63 8.04
CA VAL A 68 19.87 15.88 6.84
C VAL A 68 18.65 15.45 6.03
N GLN A 69 17.64 14.88 6.68
CA GLN A 69 16.38 14.47 6.02
C GLN A 69 15.65 15.65 5.37
N ALA A 70 15.56 16.81 6.09
CA ALA A 70 14.95 18.01 5.55
C ALA A 70 15.70 18.55 4.31
N LYS A 71 17.03 18.53 4.33
CA LYS A 71 17.87 18.91 3.18
C LYS A 71 17.58 18.00 1.99
N THR A 72 17.67 16.68 2.17
CA THR A 72 17.44 15.68 1.11
C THR A 72 16.01 15.80 0.54
N ALA A 73 15.02 16.06 1.39
CA ALA A 73 13.64 16.27 0.98
C ALA A 73 13.47 17.47 0.05
N ILE A 74 14.08 18.60 0.40
CA ILE A 74 14.03 19.82 -0.42
C ILE A 74 14.75 19.62 -1.74
N GLU A 75 15.92 18.97 -1.72
CA GLU A 75 16.72 18.69 -2.92
C GLU A 75 16.01 17.71 -3.88
N ASN A 76 15.27 16.74 -3.33
CA ASN A 76 14.49 15.78 -4.10
C ASN A 76 13.08 16.27 -4.45
N GLY A 77 12.69 17.49 -4.06
CA GLY A 77 11.34 18.01 -4.30
C GLY A 77 10.23 17.28 -3.52
N THR A 78 10.60 16.52 -2.48
CA THR A 78 9.65 15.78 -1.64
C THR A 78 9.23 16.65 -0.45
N ASN A 79 7.92 16.83 -0.26
CA ASN A 79 7.37 17.50 0.93
C ASN A 79 7.45 16.55 2.14
N VAL A 80 8.62 16.42 2.74
CA VAL A 80 8.75 15.71 4.03
C VAL A 80 8.33 16.68 5.15
N VAL A 81 7.16 16.47 5.68
CA VAL A 81 6.74 17.10 6.93
C VAL A 81 7.53 16.46 8.07
N THR A 82 8.59 17.12 8.54
CA THR A 82 9.31 16.67 9.74
C THR A 82 8.44 16.96 10.95
N ARG A 83 7.81 15.92 11.47
CA ARG A 83 6.97 15.98 12.66
C ARG A 83 7.80 15.53 13.87
N ASN A 84 7.78 16.29 14.97
CA ASN A 84 8.47 15.94 16.23
C ASN A 84 7.83 14.72 16.92
N LYS A 85 6.56 14.43 16.63
CA LYS A 85 5.82 13.28 17.16
C LYS A 85 5.74 12.20 16.09
N PRO A 86 5.98 10.91 16.41
CA PRO A 86 5.85 9.83 15.44
C PRO A 86 4.44 9.76 14.86
N TRP A 87 4.35 9.40 13.58
CA TRP A 87 3.09 9.10 12.91
C TRP A 87 2.47 7.85 13.55
N ARG A 88 1.18 7.89 13.81
CA ARG A 88 0.43 6.73 14.33
C ARG A 88 -0.45 6.18 13.22
N LEU A 89 -0.10 5.02 12.72
CA LEU A 89 -0.80 4.37 11.62
C LEU A 89 -1.46 3.08 12.14
N LYS A 90 -2.64 2.80 11.63
CA LYS A 90 -3.32 1.53 11.89
C LYS A 90 -3.55 0.80 10.58
N VAL A 91 -3.14 -0.46 10.52
CA VAL A 91 -3.23 -1.29 9.31
C VAL A 91 -4.18 -2.46 9.59
N PHE A 92 -5.28 -2.55 8.85
CA PHE A 92 -6.24 -3.64 8.97
C PHE A 92 -6.01 -4.68 7.88
N LEU A 93 -5.73 -5.91 8.30
CA LEU A 93 -5.41 -7.04 7.42
C LEU A 93 -6.32 -8.23 7.75
N PRO A 94 -6.60 -9.13 6.78
CA PRO A 94 -7.33 -10.37 7.05
C PRO A 94 -6.51 -11.28 7.95
N GLY A 95 -7.13 -11.80 9.00
CA GLY A 95 -6.56 -12.85 9.83
C GLY A 95 -6.67 -14.20 9.14
N LYS A 96 -5.71 -15.10 9.38
CA LYS A 96 -5.65 -16.45 8.77
C LYS A 96 -5.62 -16.48 7.23
N ALA A 97 -5.14 -15.41 6.60
CA ALA A 97 -5.04 -15.30 5.15
C ALA A 97 -3.68 -15.81 4.60
N GLY A 98 -2.93 -16.51 5.42
CA GLY A 98 -1.67 -17.14 5.06
C GLY A 98 -0.40 -16.29 5.29
N PRO A 99 0.77 -16.89 5.07
CA PRO A 99 2.08 -16.31 5.41
C PRO A 99 2.36 -14.95 4.75
N SER A 100 1.78 -14.71 3.57
CA SER A 100 1.98 -13.45 2.84
C SER A 100 1.41 -12.24 3.58
N THR A 101 0.28 -12.41 4.26
CA THR A 101 -0.35 -11.34 5.05
C THR A 101 0.42 -11.07 6.33
N GLU A 102 0.95 -12.11 6.97
CA GLU A 102 1.81 -11.99 8.15
C GLU A 102 3.13 -11.29 7.79
N TYR A 103 3.73 -11.67 6.67
CA TYR A 103 4.94 -11.02 6.16
C TYR A 103 4.68 -9.54 5.84
N LEU A 104 3.54 -9.21 5.23
CA LEU A 104 3.16 -7.82 4.97
C LEU A 104 3.06 -7.01 6.28
N ALA A 105 2.44 -7.58 7.32
CA ALA A 105 2.35 -6.93 8.62
C ALA A 105 3.74 -6.71 9.25
N GLN A 106 4.63 -7.69 9.16
CA GLN A 106 6.02 -7.55 9.59
C GLN A 106 6.74 -6.43 8.84
N CYS A 107 6.60 -6.35 7.51
CA CYS A 107 7.18 -5.27 6.71
C CYS A 107 6.69 -3.88 7.17
N PHE A 108 5.40 -3.73 7.48
CA PHE A 108 4.87 -2.49 8.02
C PHE A 108 5.52 -2.11 9.35
N GLN A 109 5.67 -3.06 10.27
CA GLN A 109 6.29 -2.82 11.58
C GLN A 109 7.77 -2.44 11.44
N GLU A 110 8.53 -3.18 10.63
CA GLU A 110 9.94 -2.89 10.37
C GLU A 110 10.14 -1.51 9.72
N PHE A 111 9.29 -1.16 8.76
CA PHE A 111 9.35 0.14 8.10
C PHE A 111 8.99 1.27 9.07
N GLY A 112 7.98 1.08 9.91
CA GLY A 112 7.62 2.01 10.97
C GLY A 112 8.76 2.27 11.94
N ALA A 113 9.47 1.21 12.35
CA ALA A 113 10.62 1.31 13.26
C ALA A 113 11.81 2.07 12.62
N ARG A 114 12.01 1.98 11.32
CA ARG A 114 13.05 2.72 10.58
C ARG A 114 12.65 4.18 10.30
N GLY A 115 11.35 4.43 10.13
CA GLY A 115 10.78 5.74 9.90
C GLY A 115 10.13 6.29 11.16
N ASN A 116 9.94 7.55 11.36
CA ASN A 116 9.30 8.13 12.54
C ASN A 116 7.79 7.78 12.61
N ALA A 117 7.45 6.48 12.66
CA ALA A 117 6.08 5.99 12.67
C ALA A 117 5.88 4.81 13.64
N ILE A 118 4.76 4.81 14.34
CA ILE A 118 4.24 3.70 15.13
C ILE A 118 3.13 3.06 14.30
N ILE A 119 3.31 1.83 13.88
CA ILE A 119 2.36 1.11 13.05
C ILE A 119 1.77 -0.07 13.83
N GLU A 120 0.46 -0.03 14.03
CA GLU A 120 -0.32 -1.10 14.65
C GLU A 120 -1.02 -1.91 13.55
N CYS A 121 -0.66 -3.19 13.40
CA CYS A 121 -1.34 -4.12 12.50
C CYS A 121 -2.45 -4.85 13.27
N VAL A 122 -3.67 -4.75 12.78
CA VAL A 122 -4.87 -5.35 13.35
C VAL A 122 -5.40 -6.40 12.40
N PHE A 123 -5.34 -7.65 12.83
CA PHE A 123 -5.93 -8.75 12.07
C PHE A 123 -7.43 -8.87 12.37
N THR A 124 -8.23 -9.00 11.31
CA THR A 124 -9.68 -9.15 11.42
C THR A 124 -10.08 -10.55 10.98
N THR A 125 -10.80 -11.25 11.84
CA THR A 125 -11.32 -12.59 11.52
C THR A 125 -12.27 -12.49 10.33
N LYS A 126 -12.02 -13.31 9.28
CA LYS A 126 -12.84 -13.41 8.06
C LYS A 126 -13.17 -12.08 7.37
N MET A 127 -12.47 -10.99 7.68
CA MET A 127 -12.74 -9.63 7.14
C MET A 127 -14.22 -9.24 7.18
N GLU A 128 -14.93 -9.69 8.20
CA GLU A 128 -16.37 -9.44 8.37
C GLU A 128 -16.63 -7.92 8.33
N PRO A 129 -17.40 -7.42 7.33
CA PRO A 129 -17.49 -5.99 7.03
C PRO A 129 -18.04 -5.13 8.20
N ALA A 130 -19.02 -5.63 8.95
CA ALA A 130 -19.57 -4.88 10.09
C ALA A 130 -18.55 -4.74 11.22
N SER A 131 -17.77 -5.78 11.47
CA SER A 131 -16.69 -5.74 12.47
C SER A 131 -15.58 -4.78 12.05
N LEU A 132 -15.16 -4.84 10.77
CA LEU A 132 -14.17 -3.93 10.23
C LEU A 132 -14.66 -2.47 10.28
N ALA A 133 -15.89 -2.20 9.85
CA ALA A 133 -16.48 -0.85 9.87
C ALA A 133 -16.52 -0.27 11.29
N ARG A 134 -16.87 -1.08 12.30
CA ARG A 134 -16.84 -0.66 13.70
C ARG A 134 -15.42 -0.32 14.17
N LYS A 135 -14.42 -1.15 13.80
CA LYS A 135 -13.01 -0.93 14.16
C LYS A 135 -12.45 0.31 13.45
N LEU A 136 -12.83 0.56 12.21
CA LEU A 136 -12.44 1.76 11.47
C LEU A 136 -12.96 3.02 12.18
N ARG A 137 -14.26 3.07 12.50
CA ARG A 137 -14.85 4.20 13.24
C ARG A 137 -14.21 4.42 14.61
N ALA A 138 -13.81 3.36 15.28
CA ALA A 138 -13.11 3.45 16.55
C ALA A 138 -11.70 4.09 16.46
N CYS A 139 -11.14 4.27 15.28
CA CYS A 139 -9.89 5.02 15.10
C CYS A 139 -10.05 6.51 15.43
N GLU A 140 -11.27 7.04 15.34
CA GLU A 140 -11.59 8.40 15.79
C GLU A 140 -11.27 8.54 17.28
N GLY A 141 -10.64 9.65 17.67
CA GLY A 141 -10.27 9.94 19.07
C GLY A 141 -9.07 9.16 19.61
N GLN A 142 -8.53 8.16 18.88
CA GLN A 142 -7.34 7.40 19.31
C GLN A 142 -6.00 8.05 18.92
N GLY A 143 -6.05 9.23 18.30
CA GLY A 143 -4.84 9.91 17.81
C GLY A 143 -4.15 9.18 16.66
N ILE A 144 -4.93 8.46 15.85
CA ILE A 144 -4.47 7.82 14.61
C ILE A 144 -4.37 8.88 13.51
N ASP A 145 -3.23 8.93 12.84
CA ASP A 145 -2.96 9.91 11.78
C ASP A 145 -3.40 9.40 10.39
N ALA A 146 -3.36 8.09 10.15
CA ALA A 146 -3.85 7.48 8.92
C ALA A 146 -4.18 5.99 9.11
N VAL A 147 -4.99 5.46 8.21
CA VAL A 147 -5.40 4.04 8.18
C VAL A 147 -5.04 3.44 6.83
N ALA A 148 -4.52 2.22 6.85
CA ALA A 148 -4.43 1.38 5.66
C ALA A 148 -5.28 0.12 5.87
N LEU A 149 -5.98 -0.35 4.82
CA LEU A 149 -6.88 -1.48 4.98
C LEU A 149 -6.93 -2.34 3.71
N GLN A 150 -6.95 -3.65 3.91
CA GLN A 150 -7.45 -4.61 2.94
C GLN A 150 -8.88 -4.94 3.35
N ALA A 151 -9.85 -4.75 2.48
CA ALA A 151 -11.26 -4.93 2.82
C ALA A 151 -12.05 -5.57 1.68
N LEU A 152 -13.16 -6.19 2.06
CA LEU A 152 -14.20 -6.62 1.15
C LEU A 152 -15.00 -5.42 0.65
N GLU A 153 -15.59 -5.54 -0.52
CA GLU A 153 -16.49 -4.55 -1.09
C GLU A 153 -17.83 -4.60 -0.34
N ASP A 154 -18.09 -3.61 0.51
CA ASP A 154 -19.29 -3.54 1.36
C ASP A 154 -19.60 -2.09 1.73
N GLN A 155 -20.88 -1.73 1.68
CA GLN A 155 -21.34 -0.36 1.96
C GLN A 155 -20.96 0.11 3.37
N ARG A 156 -21.00 -0.76 4.37
CA ARG A 156 -20.63 -0.44 5.76
C ARG A 156 -19.17 -0.02 5.88
N VAL A 157 -18.29 -0.63 5.06
CA VAL A 157 -16.87 -0.27 4.99
C VAL A 157 -16.70 1.08 4.30
N HIS A 158 -17.43 1.32 3.21
CA HIS A 158 -17.42 2.62 2.52
C HIS A 158 -17.85 3.74 3.47
N ASP A 159 -18.97 3.57 4.17
CA ASP A 159 -19.48 4.55 5.14
C ASP A 159 -18.48 4.82 6.28
N ALA A 160 -17.74 3.79 6.71
CA ALA A 160 -16.71 3.95 7.74
C ALA A 160 -15.48 4.68 7.22
N VAL A 161 -15.08 4.46 5.97
CA VAL A 161 -13.99 5.19 5.31
C VAL A 161 -14.37 6.66 5.10
N ASP A 162 -15.60 6.93 4.66
CA ASP A 162 -16.13 8.29 4.49
C ASP A 162 -16.18 9.03 5.84
N HIS A 163 -16.60 8.34 6.90
CA HIS A 163 -16.56 8.89 8.25
C HIS A 163 -15.14 9.29 8.66
N LEU A 164 -14.14 8.44 8.46
CA LEU A 164 -12.74 8.75 8.77
C LEU A 164 -12.21 9.93 7.95
N LYS A 165 -12.57 10.01 6.65
CA LYS A 165 -12.23 11.15 5.80
C LYS A 165 -12.78 12.47 6.35
N MET A 166 -14.05 12.49 6.79
CA MET A 166 -14.64 13.69 7.44
C MET A 166 -13.90 14.07 8.72
N ARG A 167 -13.31 13.11 9.43
CA ARG A 167 -12.46 13.32 10.60
C ARG A 167 -11.00 13.63 10.26
N LYS A 168 -10.67 13.83 8.97
CA LYS A 168 -9.31 14.11 8.47
C LYS A 168 -8.33 12.97 8.76
N ILE A 169 -8.81 11.74 8.87
CA ILE A 169 -8.00 10.53 8.96
C ILE A 169 -8.01 9.88 7.57
N PRO A 170 -6.97 10.06 6.76
CA PRO A 170 -6.89 9.49 5.42
C PRO A 170 -6.83 7.96 5.49
N CYS A 171 -7.51 7.32 4.53
CA CYS A 171 -7.51 5.87 4.37
C CYS A 171 -6.85 5.48 3.06
N LEU A 172 -6.06 4.41 3.07
CA LEU A 172 -5.41 3.82 1.91
C LEU A 172 -5.88 2.37 1.75
N SER A 173 -6.37 1.98 0.58
CA SER A 173 -6.67 0.57 0.33
C SER A 173 -5.44 -0.22 -0.09
N LEU A 174 -5.32 -1.45 0.42
CA LEU A 174 -4.21 -2.37 0.19
C LEU A 174 -4.69 -3.61 -0.55
N ILE A 175 -3.89 -4.11 -1.51
CA ILE A 175 -4.05 -5.38 -2.22
C ILE A 175 -5.33 -5.44 -3.06
N SER A 176 -6.48 -5.09 -2.49
CA SER A 176 -7.76 -4.96 -3.19
C SER A 176 -8.27 -3.54 -3.08
N SER A 177 -8.59 -2.91 -4.22
CA SER A 177 -9.16 -1.57 -4.24
C SER A 177 -10.62 -1.60 -3.78
N LEU A 178 -11.08 -0.51 -3.16
CA LEU A 178 -12.49 -0.27 -2.88
C LEU A 178 -13.06 0.64 -3.98
N ALA A 179 -14.20 0.24 -4.55
CA ALA A 179 -14.89 1.06 -5.56
C ALA A 179 -15.53 2.28 -4.91
N ASN A 180 -15.58 3.38 -5.67
CA ASN A 180 -16.34 4.58 -5.29
C ASN A 180 -16.16 5.03 -3.82
N SER A 181 -15.02 4.69 -3.21
CA SER A 181 -14.73 5.03 -1.83
C SER A 181 -13.90 6.31 -1.73
N SER A 182 -13.97 6.95 -0.58
CA SER A 182 -13.17 8.14 -0.25
C SER A 182 -11.74 7.83 0.19
N VAL A 183 -11.21 6.67 -0.19
CA VAL A 183 -9.79 6.36 0.08
C VAL A 183 -8.88 7.34 -0.65
N LEU A 184 -7.76 7.66 -0.02
CA LEU A 184 -6.73 8.54 -0.59
C LEU A 184 -6.08 7.93 -1.84
N GLY A 185 -6.01 6.60 -1.88
CA GLY A 185 -5.41 5.84 -2.98
C GLY A 185 -5.43 4.35 -2.73
N PHE A 186 -4.80 3.63 -3.64
CA PHE A 186 -4.67 2.19 -3.63
C PHE A 186 -3.22 1.77 -3.80
N VAL A 187 -2.79 0.81 -3.01
CA VAL A 187 -1.50 0.15 -3.14
C VAL A 187 -1.70 -1.35 -3.33
N GLY A 188 -1.35 -1.82 -4.51
CA GLY A 188 -1.52 -3.22 -4.89
C GLY A 188 -1.19 -3.43 -6.36
N THR A 189 -1.34 -4.68 -6.81
CA THR A 189 -1.14 -5.07 -8.20
C THR A 189 -2.35 -4.66 -9.04
N ASP A 190 -2.14 -4.23 -10.29
CA ASP A 190 -3.22 -4.18 -11.28
C ASP A 190 -3.71 -5.60 -11.55
N SER A 191 -4.74 -6.00 -10.82
CA SER A 191 -5.30 -7.35 -10.89
C SER A 191 -5.86 -7.69 -12.26
N ARG A 192 -6.38 -6.68 -12.99
CA ARG A 192 -6.90 -6.89 -14.33
C ARG A 192 -5.76 -7.15 -15.33
N ALA A 193 -4.66 -6.42 -15.22
CA ALA A 193 -3.46 -6.67 -16.01
C ALA A 193 -2.84 -8.04 -15.68
N ALA A 194 -2.78 -8.41 -14.40
CA ALA A 194 -2.31 -9.71 -13.97
C ALA A 194 -3.17 -10.85 -14.55
N GLY A 195 -4.49 -10.68 -14.56
CA GLY A 195 -5.42 -11.62 -15.21
C GLY A 195 -5.17 -11.75 -16.72
N ARG A 196 -5.00 -10.62 -17.42
CA ARG A 196 -4.65 -10.63 -18.85
C ARG A 196 -3.35 -11.39 -19.12
N THR A 197 -2.33 -11.16 -18.31
CA THR A 197 -1.05 -11.86 -18.43
C THR A 197 -1.20 -13.36 -18.23
N ALA A 198 -1.95 -13.77 -17.21
CA ALA A 198 -2.24 -15.19 -16.98
C ALA A 198 -3.00 -15.83 -18.15
N GLY A 199 -4.01 -15.14 -18.70
CA GLY A 199 -4.77 -15.59 -19.88
C GLY A 199 -3.87 -15.76 -21.11
N LEU A 200 -2.97 -14.81 -21.35
CA LEU A 200 -2.00 -14.89 -22.44
C LEU A 200 -1.04 -16.08 -22.27
N LEU A 201 -0.54 -16.30 -21.06
CA LEU A 201 0.38 -17.42 -20.80
C LEU A 201 -0.32 -18.76 -20.97
N ILE A 202 -1.50 -18.95 -20.39
CA ILE A 202 -2.28 -20.20 -20.53
C ILE A 202 -2.62 -20.45 -22.00
N GLY A 203 -3.11 -19.43 -22.71
CA GLY A 203 -3.47 -19.58 -24.11
C GLY A 203 -2.30 -19.94 -25.02
N ARG A 204 -1.09 -19.45 -24.73
CA ARG A 204 0.12 -19.82 -25.48
C ARG A 204 0.69 -21.19 -25.11
N LEU A 205 0.50 -21.64 -23.88
CA LEU A 205 0.95 -22.95 -23.42
C LEU A 205 -0.01 -24.08 -23.87
N CYS A 206 -1.31 -23.79 -23.92
CA CYS A 206 -2.34 -24.75 -24.33
C CYS A 206 -2.64 -24.59 -25.83
N GLN A 207 -1.91 -25.28 -26.69
CA GLN A 207 -2.05 -25.17 -28.15
C GLN A 207 -3.20 -25.99 -28.74
N SER A 208 -3.74 -26.97 -28.01
CA SER A 208 -4.89 -27.77 -28.39
C SER A 208 -6.17 -27.26 -27.75
N SER A 209 -7.31 -27.62 -28.35
CA SER A 209 -8.62 -27.33 -27.75
C SER A 209 -8.74 -27.97 -26.37
N GLY A 210 -9.33 -27.23 -25.44
CA GLY A 210 -9.46 -27.69 -24.06
C GLY A 210 -10.34 -26.81 -23.21
N LEU A 211 -10.74 -27.35 -22.06
CA LEU A 211 -11.53 -26.66 -21.05
C LEU A 211 -10.63 -26.02 -20.01
N VAL A 212 -10.80 -24.71 -19.78
CA VAL A 212 -10.10 -23.97 -18.75
C VAL A 212 -11.08 -23.65 -17.63
N VAL A 213 -10.71 -24.05 -16.41
CA VAL A 213 -11.48 -23.81 -15.19
C VAL A 213 -10.78 -22.75 -14.38
N ILE A 214 -11.52 -21.75 -13.92
CA ILE A 214 -11.04 -20.72 -12.99
C ILE A 214 -11.49 -21.10 -11.59
N ILE A 215 -10.53 -21.17 -10.66
CA ILE A 215 -10.82 -21.36 -9.25
C ILE A 215 -10.52 -20.04 -8.56
N SER A 216 -11.50 -19.44 -7.89
CA SER A 216 -11.39 -18.18 -7.17
C SER A 216 -11.65 -18.39 -5.69
N GLY A 217 -10.91 -17.70 -4.82
CA GLY A 217 -11.11 -17.69 -3.37
C GLY A 217 -12.36 -16.93 -2.89
N GLY A 218 -13.28 -16.64 -3.80
CA GLY A 218 -14.52 -15.90 -3.53
C GLY A 218 -14.60 -14.58 -4.27
N GLN A 219 -15.82 -14.07 -4.44
CA GLN A 219 -16.08 -12.85 -5.22
C GLN A 219 -16.09 -11.56 -4.38
N PHE A 220 -15.76 -11.66 -3.10
CA PHE A 220 -15.87 -10.52 -2.17
C PHE A 220 -14.73 -9.51 -2.29
N TYR A 221 -13.61 -9.89 -2.90
CA TYR A 221 -12.50 -8.97 -3.18
C TYR A 221 -12.53 -8.52 -4.64
N ARG A 222 -12.61 -7.22 -4.84
CA ARG A 222 -12.54 -6.62 -6.19
C ARG A 222 -11.30 -7.03 -7.00
N SER A 223 -10.21 -7.35 -6.32
CA SER A 223 -8.99 -7.89 -6.95
C SER A 223 -9.23 -9.24 -7.63
N HIS A 224 -10.09 -10.09 -7.07
CA HIS A 224 -10.44 -11.39 -7.66
C HIS A 224 -11.30 -11.22 -8.90
N GLU A 225 -12.34 -10.42 -8.84
CA GLU A 225 -13.19 -10.08 -9.99
C GLU A 225 -12.38 -9.46 -11.13
N ASN A 226 -11.56 -8.46 -10.84
CA ASN A 226 -10.74 -7.81 -11.86
C ASN A 226 -9.76 -8.78 -12.52
N ARG A 227 -9.17 -9.70 -11.76
CA ARG A 227 -8.25 -10.71 -12.29
C ARG A 227 -8.98 -11.68 -13.21
N GLU A 228 -10.14 -12.16 -12.81
CA GLU A 228 -10.99 -13.02 -13.62
C GLU A 228 -11.44 -12.32 -14.91
N MET A 229 -11.94 -11.09 -14.79
CA MET A 229 -12.33 -10.28 -15.96
C MET A 229 -11.19 -10.11 -16.95
N GLY A 230 -9.98 -9.82 -16.46
CA GLY A 230 -8.80 -9.70 -17.30
C GLY A 230 -8.44 -10.99 -18.01
N PHE A 231 -8.48 -12.10 -17.30
CA PHE A 231 -8.19 -13.43 -17.81
C PHE A 231 -9.19 -13.82 -18.92
N ARG A 232 -10.49 -13.78 -18.61
CA ARG A 232 -11.56 -14.13 -19.55
C ARG A 232 -11.53 -13.28 -20.81
N ALA A 233 -11.22 -11.98 -20.68
CA ALA A 233 -11.16 -11.07 -21.82
C ALA A 233 -10.09 -11.49 -22.83
N VAL A 234 -8.91 -11.90 -22.38
CA VAL A 234 -7.82 -12.36 -23.26
C VAL A 234 -8.13 -13.73 -23.87
N VAL A 235 -8.53 -14.69 -23.05
CA VAL A 235 -8.79 -16.06 -23.55
C VAL A 235 -9.89 -16.05 -24.60
N ARG A 236 -11.01 -15.39 -24.35
CA ARG A 236 -12.11 -15.31 -25.33
C ARG A 236 -11.73 -14.63 -26.65
N LYS A 237 -10.87 -13.61 -26.57
CA LYS A 237 -10.50 -12.82 -27.76
C LYS A 237 -9.40 -13.49 -28.59
N GLU A 238 -8.36 -14.01 -27.92
CA GLU A 238 -7.13 -14.41 -28.58
C GLU A 238 -6.97 -15.93 -28.70
N PHE A 239 -7.71 -16.70 -27.91
CA PHE A 239 -7.60 -18.16 -27.86
C PHE A 239 -8.95 -18.86 -27.94
N PRO A 240 -9.66 -18.73 -29.09
CA PRO A 240 -11.03 -19.25 -29.24
C PRO A 240 -11.09 -20.78 -29.23
N HIS A 241 -9.98 -21.49 -29.29
CA HIS A 241 -9.91 -22.94 -29.13
C HIS A 241 -9.99 -23.41 -27.68
N LEU A 242 -9.95 -22.47 -26.72
CA LEU A 242 -10.08 -22.77 -25.30
C LEU A 242 -11.48 -22.38 -24.80
N ASP A 243 -12.19 -23.36 -24.28
CA ASP A 243 -13.49 -23.17 -23.64
C ASP A 243 -13.29 -22.73 -22.17
N LEU A 244 -14.02 -21.70 -21.76
CA LEU A 244 -13.99 -21.22 -20.38
C LEU A 244 -15.19 -21.74 -19.60
N ALA A 245 -14.96 -22.60 -18.63
CA ALA A 245 -15.97 -23.03 -17.68
C ALA A 245 -16.44 -21.87 -16.76
N ASP A 246 -17.50 -22.12 -16.03
CA ASP A 246 -17.90 -21.28 -14.93
C ASP A 246 -16.84 -21.26 -13.83
N THR A 247 -16.73 -20.15 -13.13
CA THR A 247 -15.79 -20.02 -12.03
C THR A 247 -16.22 -20.84 -10.83
N ILE A 248 -15.33 -21.69 -10.34
CA ILE A 248 -15.53 -22.40 -9.08
C ILE A 248 -15.10 -21.49 -7.95
N SER A 249 -16.03 -21.14 -7.06
CA SER A 249 -15.73 -20.37 -5.86
C SER A 249 -15.30 -21.30 -4.73
N GLY A 250 -14.10 -21.06 -4.21
CA GLY A 250 -13.60 -21.63 -2.97
C GLY A 250 -13.72 -20.65 -1.80
N GLN A 251 -13.24 -21.07 -0.64
CA GLN A 251 -13.01 -20.19 0.50
C GLN A 251 -11.51 -19.88 0.60
N ASP A 252 -11.16 -18.63 0.85
CA ASP A 252 -9.75 -18.20 1.05
C ASP A 252 -9.24 -18.53 2.46
N ASP A 253 -9.89 -19.42 3.16
CA ASP A 253 -9.49 -19.87 4.49
C ASP A 253 -8.48 -21.02 4.38
N ILE A 254 -7.37 -20.90 5.08
CA ILE A 254 -6.47 -22.00 5.36
C ILE A 254 -6.96 -22.63 6.66
N GLU A 255 -7.63 -23.78 6.57
CA GLU A 255 -7.95 -24.62 7.74
C GLU A 255 -6.72 -25.40 8.21
#